data_5a1f89b89617ad61b550dc3b86ab6fd2
#
_entry.id   5a1f89b89617ad61b550dc3b86ab6fd2
#
_cell.length_a   1.000
_cell.length_b   1.000
_cell.length_c   1.000
_cell.angle_alpha   90.00
_cell.angle_beta   90.00
_cell.angle_gamma   90.00
#
_symmetry.space_group_name_H-M   'P 1'
#
loop_
_entity.id
_entity.type
_entity.pdbx_description
1 polymer ?
#
loop_
_entity_poly.entity_id
_entity_poly.type
_entity_poly.pdbx_seq_one_letter_code
_entity_poly.pdbx_strand_id
1 'polypeptide(L)' 'MNKERYTVIVDDNFHYMDEEHRYEHGEFSTYERAVAACKKIVDEELQDMLKQGIKPEDLSATWALYGSDPYIIGGSS' A
#
# COMPACT_ATOMS: atom_id res chain seq x y z
N MET A 1 -26.13 -12.17 -8.83
CA MET A 1 -25.22 -12.61 -7.85
C MET A 1 -24.10 -11.64 -7.63
N ASN A 2 -24.02 -11.14 -6.46
CA ASN A 2 -23.07 -10.09 -6.18
C ASN A 2 -21.85 -10.66 -5.52
N LYS A 3 -20.79 -10.72 -6.28
CA LYS A 3 -19.50 -11.01 -5.70
C LYS A 3 -18.82 -9.70 -5.46
N GLU A 4 -18.74 -9.34 -4.22
CA GLU A 4 -17.99 -8.18 -3.85
C GLU A 4 -16.52 -8.50 -3.99
N ARG A 5 -15.82 -7.62 -4.64
CA ARG A 5 -14.38 -7.75 -4.77
C ARG A 5 -13.74 -6.44 -4.40
N TYR A 6 -12.71 -6.55 -3.63
CA TYR A 6 -11.95 -5.40 -3.17
C TYR A 6 -10.56 -5.48 -3.73
N THR A 7 -10.23 -4.51 -4.57
CA THR A 7 -8.93 -4.48 -5.22
C THR A 7 -8.02 -3.54 -4.47
N VAL A 8 -6.85 -4.03 -4.10
CA VAL A 8 -5.83 -3.22 -3.44
C VAL A 8 -4.93 -2.64 -4.51
N ILE A 9 -4.89 -1.33 -4.57
CA ILE A 9 -4.04 -0.60 -5.50
C ILE A 9 -2.94 0.05 -4.67
N VAL A 10 -1.73 0.00 -5.19
CA VAL A 10 -0.58 0.61 -4.51
C VAL A 10 -0.04 1.73 -5.37
N ASP A 11 0.02 2.91 -4.78
CA ASP A 11 0.57 4.10 -5.41
C ASP A 11 1.97 4.27 -4.86
N ASP A 12 2.97 4.17 -5.73
CA ASP A 12 4.36 4.20 -5.29
C ASP A 12 4.90 5.61 -5.42
N ASN A 13 5.11 6.25 -4.29
CA ASN A 13 5.59 7.63 -4.26
C ASN A 13 7.06 7.75 -4.59
N PHE A 14 7.79 6.63 -4.62
CA PHE A 14 9.21 6.64 -4.90
C PHE A 14 9.52 7.17 -6.29
N HIS A 15 8.62 6.95 -7.24
CA HIS A 15 8.85 7.32 -8.63
C HIS A 15 7.99 8.49 -9.04
N TYR A 16 8.09 9.58 -8.31
CA TYR A 16 7.19 10.70 -8.52
C TYR A 16 7.32 11.35 -9.90
N MET A 17 8.45 11.13 -10.58
CA MET A 17 8.66 11.69 -11.90
C MET A 17 8.02 10.88 -13.02
N ASP A 18 7.66 9.66 -12.75
CA ASP A 18 7.04 8.80 -13.75
C ASP A 18 5.53 8.86 -13.60
N GLU A 19 4.83 8.70 -14.71
CA GLU A 19 3.40 8.91 -14.70
C GLU A 19 2.61 7.78 -14.11
N GLU A 20 3.13 6.56 -14.15
CA GLU A 20 2.35 5.44 -13.71
C GLU A 20 3.13 4.54 -12.78
N HIS A 21 2.99 4.83 -11.49
CA HIS A 21 3.56 3.97 -10.47
C HIS A 21 2.48 3.39 -9.59
N ARG A 22 1.35 3.16 -10.23
CA ARG A 22 0.20 2.57 -9.58
C ARG A 22 0.06 1.16 -10.12
N TYR A 23 -0.04 0.21 -9.21
CA TYR A 23 -0.20 -1.17 -9.65
C TYR A 23 -1.22 -1.86 -8.76
N GLU A 24 -1.83 -2.90 -9.32
CA GLU A 24 -2.79 -3.70 -8.59
C GLU A 24 -2.04 -4.76 -7.79
N HIS A 25 -2.17 -4.72 -6.48
CA HIS A 25 -1.55 -5.71 -5.61
C HIS A 25 -2.32 -7.02 -5.64
N GLY A 26 -3.64 -6.95 -5.63
CA GLY A 26 -4.46 -8.14 -5.67
C GLY A 26 -5.92 -7.83 -5.40
N GLU A 27 -6.73 -8.86 -5.55
CA GLU A 27 -8.16 -8.78 -5.25
C GLU A 27 -8.50 -9.67 -4.09
N PHE A 28 -9.44 -9.23 -3.28
CA PHE A 28 -9.84 -9.95 -2.08
C PHE A 28 -11.36 -10.03 -2.01
N SER A 29 -11.86 -11.11 -1.42
CA SER A 29 -13.29 -11.34 -1.35
C SER A 29 -13.94 -10.59 -0.19
N THR A 30 -13.17 -10.11 0.78
CA THR A 30 -13.70 -9.36 1.90
C THR A 30 -12.92 -8.09 2.10
N TYR A 31 -13.57 -7.09 2.67
CA TYR A 31 -12.93 -5.83 2.98
C TYR A 31 -11.82 -6.03 4.00
N GLU A 32 -12.07 -6.89 5.01
CA GLU A 32 -11.08 -7.15 6.04
C GLU A 32 -9.79 -7.71 5.48
N ARG A 33 -9.92 -8.60 4.50
CA ARG A 33 -8.72 -9.15 3.86
C ARG A 33 -7.96 -8.11 3.07
N ALA A 34 -8.68 -7.22 2.40
CA ALA A 34 -8.05 -6.13 1.66
C ALA A 34 -7.32 -5.19 2.62
N VAL A 35 -7.94 -4.87 3.77
CA VAL A 35 -7.30 -4.02 4.77
C VAL A 35 -6.05 -4.70 5.31
N ALA A 36 -6.12 -6.00 5.57
CA ALA A 36 -4.96 -6.73 6.07
C ALA A 36 -3.81 -6.68 5.06
N ALA A 37 -4.12 -6.78 3.78
CA ALA A 37 -3.10 -6.69 2.74
C ALA A 37 -2.46 -5.31 2.72
N CYS A 38 -3.25 -4.25 2.85
CA CYS A 38 -2.71 -2.89 2.93
C CYS A 38 -1.78 -2.73 4.12
N LYS A 39 -2.20 -3.24 5.28
CA LYS A 39 -1.35 -3.15 6.48
C LYS A 39 -0.04 -3.90 6.31
N LYS A 40 -0.10 -5.05 5.66
CA LYS A 40 1.10 -5.84 5.43
C LYS A 40 2.08 -5.09 4.54
N ILE A 41 1.58 -4.44 3.49
CA ILE A 41 2.44 -3.64 2.61
C ILE A 41 3.16 -2.56 3.39
N VAL A 42 2.41 -1.83 4.21
CA VAL A 42 2.98 -0.74 5.01
C VAL A 42 4.00 -1.28 6.00
N ASP A 43 3.65 -2.38 6.69
CA ASP A 43 4.55 -2.96 7.68
C ASP A 43 5.85 -3.41 7.06
N GLU A 44 5.79 -4.05 5.92
CA GLU A 44 7.00 -4.54 5.25
C GLU A 44 7.91 -3.39 4.84
N GLU A 45 7.32 -2.31 4.35
CA GLU A 45 8.12 -1.16 3.95
C GLU A 45 8.74 -0.45 5.14
N LEU A 46 8.00 -0.34 6.24
CA LEU A 46 8.54 0.26 7.44
C LEU A 46 9.70 -0.57 7.99
N GLN A 47 9.57 -1.90 7.96
CA GLN A 47 10.65 -2.76 8.42
C GLN A 47 11.87 -2.64 7.53
N ASP A 48 11.67 -2.52 6.22
CA ASP A 48 12.78 -2.31 5.30
C ASP A 48 13.50 -1.00 5.60
N MET A 49 12.76 0.05 5.90
CA MET A 49 13.36 1.33 6.24
C MET A 49 14.21 1.24 7.49
N LEU A 50 13.71 0.51 8.50
CA LEU A 50 14.49 0.29 9.71
C LEU A 50 15.76 -0.49 9.42
N LYS A 51 15.68 -1.49 8.55
CA LYS A 51 16.86 -2.27 8.18
C LYS A 51 17.89 -1.42 7.43
N GLN A 52 17.43 -0.42 6.70
CA GLN A 52 18.33 0.48 5.99
C GLN A 52 18.95 1.52 6.91
N GLY A 53 18.59 1.54 8.17
CA GLY A 53 19.20 2.43 9.14
C GLY A 53 18.42 3.71 9.37
N ILE A 54 17.20 3.81 8.86
CA ILE A 54 16.36 4.96 9.12
C ILE A 54 15.87 4.91 10.55
N LYS A 55 16.02 6.00 11.27
CA LYS A 55 15.64 6.04 12.67
C LYS A 55 14.12 6.03 12.82
N PRO A 56 13.60 5.43 13.89
CA PRO A 56 12.15 5.40 14.10
C PRO A 56 11.52 6.79 14.08
N GLU A 57 12.21 7.80 14.60
CA GLU A 57 11.67 9.16 14.62
C GLU A 57 11.57 9.76 13.21
N ASP A 58 12.30 9.22 12.25
CA ASP A 58 12.29 9.70 10.88
C ASP A 58 11.40 8.88 9.95
N LEU A 59 10.79 7.81 10.45
CA LEU A 59 10.00 6.92 9.61
C LEU A 59 8.83 7.64 8.95
N SER A 60 8.14 8.48 9.70
CA SER A 60 6.96 9.16 9.17
C SER A 60 7.33 10.09 8.02
N ALA A 61 8.40 10.85 8.17
CA ALA A 61 8.84 11.76 7.12
C ALA A 61 9.33 11.00 5.91
N THR A 62 10.09 9.93 6.13
CA THR A 62 10.59 9.10 5.03
C THR A 62 9.45 8.42 4.30
N TRP A 63 8.47 7.94 5.04
CA TRP A 63 7.29 7.33 4.45
C TRP A 63 6.55 8.30 3.55
N ALA A 64 6.39 9.54 4.00
CA ALA A 64 5.67 10.55 3.22
C ALA A 64 6.35 10.84 1.88
N LEU A 65 7.68 10.65 1.83
CA LEU A 65 8.42 10.94 0.61
C LEU A 65 8.57 9.73 -0.31
N TYR A 66 8.76 8.55 0.28
CA TYR A 66 9.16 7.38 -0.51
C TYR A 66 8.28 6.15 -0.30
N GLY A 67 7.35 6.21 0.62
CA GLY A 67 6.51 5.07 0.92
C GLY A 67 5.45 4.82 -0.13
N SER A 68 4.95 3.60 -0.16
CA SER A 68 3.82 3.27 -1.00
C SER A 68 2.52 3.64 -0.30
N ASP A 69 1.53 3.98 -1.09
CA ASP A 69 0.24 4.39 -0.56
C ASP A 69 -0.83 3.41 -1.04
N PRO A 70 -1.07 2.34 -0.30
CA PRO A 70 -2.09 1.38 -0.70
C PRO A 70 -3.49 1.88 -0.39
N TYR A 71 -4.43 1.58 -1.28
CA TYR A 71 -5.81 1.91 -1.03
C TYR A 71 -6.70 0.85 -1.66
N ILE A 72 -7.96 0.86 -1.29
CA ILE A 72 -8.89 -0.19 -1.68
C ILE A 72 -9.95 0.42 -2.60
N ILE A 73 -10.11 -0.21 -3.74
CA ILE A 73 -11.19 0.10 -4.66
C ILE A 73 -12.12 -1.09 -4.68
N GLY A 74 -13.40 -0.85 -4.59
CA GLY A 74 -14.29 -1.97 -4.74
C GLY A 74 -15.57 -1.82 -4.01
N GLY A 75 -16.12 -2.96 -3.76
CA GLY A 75 -17.46 -3.08 -3.30
C GLY A 75 -18.28 -3.66 -4.42
N SER A 76 -19.52 -3.92 -4.14
CA SER A 76 -20.40 -4.44 -5.17
C SER A 76 -20.74 -3.34 -6.16
N SER A 77 -20.77 -3.71 -7.37
CA SER A 77 -21.17 -2.78 -8.40
C SER A 77 -22.57 -3.14 -8.90
#